data_f91fbda7e384f694ab4df06a3cceaa0e
#
_entry.id   f91fbda7e384f694ab4df06a3cceaa0e
#
_cell.length_a   1.000
_cell.length_b   1.000
_cell.length_c   1.000
_cell.angle_alpha   90.00
_cell.angle_beta   90.00
_cell.angle_gamma   90.00
#
_symmetry.space_group_name_H-M   'P 1'
#
loop_
_entity.id
_entity.type
_entity.pdbx_description
1 polymer ?
#
loop_
_entity_poly.entity_id
_entity_poly.type
_entity_poly.pdbx_seq_one_letter_code
_entity_poly.pdbx_strand_id
1 'polypeptide(L)'
;VTLRLAPLACAVLMLAACGGKPAADANAPAAKPGAEEKVLNVYNWSDYVADDTVKNFEAATAIKVNYDVYDANETLESKLSAGASGYDAVFPSARPFAQRQVKAGMYAKLDKSKLPNWSHLDPQLLQNLASIDPGNEHLVPYMWGTTGLGLNLDKIKEALGDNAPLDSWSLLFDPANAAKLGKCGITVLDDDQEAFGAALIWLGRDPNAGAADEIDAVKKVYAAIRPYVRTFNNAEYKDAFANGDACLVMGYSGDIAQASTAAFDAAKKAGKPAPNLRFTIPKEGAIRWVDVIAIPKDSKHIGNAHAFIDYLLDPKVAAAISNHVAYASANKDAAPLVDPAIAQDQGVYPPEAVRAKLVDPRSLPEDVQRQRVRAWTSIKSGH
;
A
#
# COMPACT_ATOMS: atom_id res chain seq x y z
N VAL A 1 16.60 7.10 -76.49
CA VAL A 1 17.56 5.99 -76.27
C VAL A 1 16.79 4.88 -75.56
N THR A 2 16.37 3.92 -76.35
CA THR A 2 15.66 2.69 -75.99
C THR A 2 16.61 1.70 -75.36
N LEU A 3 16.26 1.13 -74.21
CA LEU A 3 16.94 -0.06 -73.69
C LEU A 3 15.92 -1.16 -73.35
N ARG A 4 16.19 -2.34 -73.92
CA ARG A 4 15.32 -3.51 -73.98
C ARG A 4 15.35 -4.29 -72.69
N LEU A 5 14.18 -4.80 -72.27
CA LEU A 5 14.02 -5.84 -71.24
C LEU A 5 14.48 -7.23 -71.78
N ALA A 6 15.21 -7.99 -70.97
CA ALA A 6 15.37 -9.42 -71.14
C ALA A 6 14.89 -10.15 -69.86
N PRO A 7 14.19 -11.25 -69.98
CA PRO A 7 13.70 -11.99 -68.83
C PRO A 7 14.74 -13.02 -68.38
N LEU A 8 15.07 -13.03 -67.07
CA LEU A 8 15.92 -14.04 -66.44
C LEU A 8 14.99 -15.05 -65.73
N ALA A 9 15.03 -16.29 -66.26
CA ALA A 9 14.37 -17.41 -65.62
C ALA A 9 15.13 -17.89 -64.38
N CYS A 10 14.51 -17.85 -63.19
CA CYS A 10 15.09 -18.42 -61.99
C CYS A 10 14.52 -19.83 -61.77
N ALA A 11 15.37 -20.84 -61.85
CA ALA A 11 15.08 -22.21 -61.49
C ALA A 11 14.90 -22.35 -59.96
N VAL A 12 13.79 -22.95 -59.57
CA VAL A 12 13.50 -23.30 -58.17
C VAL A 12 14.19 -24.63 -57.87
N LEU A 13 15.24 -24.63 -57.06
CA LEU A 13 15.78 -25.83 -56.42
C LEU A 13 15.05 -26.04 -55.08
N MET A 14 14.24 -27.10 -55.02
CA MET A 14 13.71 -27.61 -53.76
C MET A 14 14.79 -28.39 -53.00
N LEU A 15 15.29 -27.84 -51.90
CA LEU A 15 16.06 -28.61 -50.91
C LEU A 15 15.07 -29.04 -49.81
N ALA A 16 14.75 -30.33 -49.78
CA ALA A 16 14.08 -30.97 -48.66
C ALA A 16 15.07 -31.14 -47.50
N ALA A 17 15.00 -30.26 -46.51
CA ALA A 17 15.71 -30.42 -45.24
C ALA A 17 14.76 -31.13 -44.25
N CYS A 18 14.97 -32.44 -44.03
CA CYS A 18 14.43 -33.17 -42.91
C CYS A 18 15.05 -32.64 -41.59
N GLY A 19 14.43 -31.65 -40.96
CA GLY A 19 14.68 -31.24 -39.57
C GLY A 19 13.75 -32.01 -38.66
N GLY A 20 14.23 -33.08 -38.03
CA GLY A 20 13.49 -33.80 -36.99
C GLY A 20 13.24 -32.88 -35.79
N LYS A 21 11.95 -32.62 -35.46
CA LYS A 21 11.59 -32.07 -34.16
C LYS A 21 12.02 -33.07 -33.09
N PRO A 22 12.60 -32.60 -31.97
CA PRO A 22 12.78 -33.49 -30.81
C PRO A 22 11.42 -34.03 -30.39
N ALA A 23 11.32 -35.36 -30.24
CA ALA A 23 10.15 -36.02 -29.72
C ALA A 23 9.84 -35.41 -28.33
N ALA A 24 8.67 -34.82 -28.19
CA ALA A 24 8.14 -34.50 -26.89
C ALA A 24 8.03 -35.78 -26.07
N ASP A 25 8.53 -35.76 -24.84
CA ASP A 25 8.44 -36.84 -23.87
C ASP A 25 6.97 -37.29 -23.74
N ALA A 26 6.63 -38.46 -24.28
CA ALA A 26 5.29 -39.02 -24.28
C ALA A 26 4.86 -39.52 -22.89
N ASN A 27 5.62 -39.20 -21.82
CA ASN A 27 5.36 -39.65 -20.44
C ASN A 27 5.10 -38.50 -19.45
N ALA A 28 4.88 -37.29 -19.91
CA ALA A 28 4.33 -36.27 -19.03
C ALA A 28 2.87 -36.64 -18.73
N PRO A 29 2.46 -36.79 -17.45
CA PRO A 29 1.06 -37.11 -17.16
C PRO A 29 0.20 -35.98 -17.72
N ALA A 30 -0.72 -36.34 -18.63
CA ALA A 30 -1.70 -35.40 -19.17
C ALA A 30 -2.45 -34.76 -18.00
N ALA A 31 -2.38 -33.45 -17.88
CA ALA A 31 -3.16 -32.71 -16.90
C ALA A 31 -4.63 -33.09 -17.05
N LYS A 32 -5.27 -33.48 -15.95
CA LYS A 32 -6.69 -33.80 -15.94
C LYS A 32 -7.45 -32.63 -16.54
N PRO A 33 -8.39 -32.82 -17.49
CA PRO A 33 -9.22 -31.76 -18.02
C PRO A 33 -9.96 -31.09 -16.85
N GLY A 34 -9.66 -29.81 -16.53
CA GLY A 34 -10.28 -29.05 -15.46
C GLY A 34 -9.39 -28.72 -14.25
N ALA A 35 -8.13 -29.17 -14.20
CA ALA A 35 -7.21 -28.73 -13.17
C ALA A 35 -6.68 -27.30 -13.51
N GLU A 36 -6.83 -26.38 -12.57
CA GLU A 36 -6.29 -25.01 -12.68
C GLU A 36 -4.75 -25.05 -12.80
N GLU A 37 -4.20 -24.22 -13.66
CA GLU A 37 -2.74 -24.10 -13.82
C GLU A 37 -2.10 -23.68 -12.48
N LYS A 38 -0.94 -24.26 -12.14
CA LYS A 38 -0.23 -23.99 -10.88
C LYS A 38 0.53 -22.67 -10.93
N VAL A 39 -0.17 -21.58 -11.25
CA VAL A 39 0.35 -20.21 -11.32
C VAL A 39 -0.58 -19.27 -10.56
N LEU A 40 -0.02 -18.24 -9.95
CA LEU A 40 -0.75 -17.16 -9.28
C LEU A 40 -0.07 -15.83 -9.61
N ASN A 41 -0.82 -14.86 -10.07
CA ASN A 41 -0.34 -13.50 -10.33
C ASN A 41 -0.84 -12.58 -9.23
N VAL A 42 0.07 -12.05 -8.43
CA VAL A 42 -0.21 -11.16 -7.30
C VAL A 42 0.19 -9.75 -7.65
N TYR A 43 -0.64 -8.77 -7.29
CA TYR A 43 -0.31 -7.35 -7.38
C TYR A 43 -0.56 -6.69 -6.04
N ASN A 44 0.51 -6.34 -5.36
CA ASN A 44 0.50 -5.85 -3.98
C ASN A 44 1.27 -4.54 -3.84
N TRP A 45 1.21 -3.94 -2.68
CA TRP A 45 2.10 -2.84 -2.29
C TRP A 45 3.54 -3.32 -2.19
N SER A 46 4.48 -2.41 -2.39
CA SER A 46 5.90 -2.68 -2.11
C SER A 46 6.09 -2.99 -0.62
N ASP A 47 7.01 -3.91 -0.31
CA ASP A 47 7.41 -4.26 1.07
C ASP A 47 6.23 -4.62 2.00
N TYR A 48 5.26 -5.39 1.51
CA TYR A 48 3.99 -5.65 2.23
C TYR A 48 3.73 -7.12 2.57
N VAL A 49 4.74 -7.95 2.45
CA VAL A 49 4.82 -9.34 2.95
C VAL A 49 6.21 -9.58 3.53
N ALA A 50 6.39 -10.63 4.35
CA ALA A 50 7.74 -11.02 4.81
C ALA A 50 8.54 -11.65 3.66
N ASP A 51 9.87 -11.54 3.71
CA ASP A 51 10.80 -11.97 2.66
C ASP A 51 10.62 -13.42 2.19
N ASP A 52 10.19 -14.29 3.10
CA ASP A 52 10.01 -15.72 2.84
C ASP A 52 8.55 -16.13 2.57
N THR A 53 7.58 -15.22 2.69
CA THR A 53 6.14 -15.51 2.56
C THR A 53 5.81 -16.20 1.24
N VAL A 54 6.23 -15.62 0.11
CA VAL A 54 5.97 -16.17 -1.22
C VAL A 54 6.67 -17.52 -1.41
N LYS A 55 7.94 -17.61 -1.03
CA LYS A 55 8.73 -18.84 -1.12
C LYS A 55 8.12 -19.99 -0.32
N ASN A 56 7.66 -19.70 0.90
CA ASN A 56 7.03 -20.70 1.75
C ASN A 56 5.67 -21.15 1.21
N PHE A 57 4.88 -20.24 0.64
CA PHE A 57 3.64 -20.59 -0.06
C PHE A 57 3.90 -21.49 -1.27
N GLU A 58 4.87 -21.15 -2.14
CA GLU A 58 5.26 -21.96 -3.29
C GLU A 58 5.71 -23.36 -2.86
N ALA A 59 6.51 -23.46 -1.80
CA ALA A 59 6.98 -24.75 -1.28
C ALA A 59 5.83 -25.61 -0.73
N ALA A 60 4.85 -25.00 -0.07
CA ALA A 60 3.71 -25.71 0.52
C ALA A 60 2.67 -26.19 -0.51
N THR A 61 2.50 -25.45 -1.64
CA THR A 61 1.38 -25.66 -2.57
C THR A 61 1.82 -26.12 -3.97
N ALA A 62 3.09 -25.95 -4.29
CA ALA A 62 3.64 -26.07 -5.65
C ALA A 62 2.97 -25.10 -6.66
N ILE A 63 2.36 -24.00 -6.19
CA ILE A 63 1.82 -22.93 -7.02
C ILE A 63 2.94 -21.89 -7.20
N LYS A 64 3.31 -21.61 -8.45
CA LYS A 64 4.30 -20.57 -8.78
C LYS A 64 3.67 -19.18 -8.68
N VAL A 65 4.30 -18.26 -7.97
CA VAL A 65 3.81 -16.90 -7.78
C VAL A 65 4.60 -15.92 -8.64
N ASN A 66 3.90 -15.17 -9.48
CA ASN A 66 4.41 -13.96 -10.11
C ASN A 66 3.95 -12.78 -9.24
N TYR A 67 4.89 -12.07 -8.65
CA TYR A 67 4.60 -11.05 -7.66
C TYR A 67 5.06 -9.69 -8.18
N ASP A 68 4.09 -8.84 -8.51
CA ASP A 68 4.31 -7.46 -8.95
C ASP A 68 3.89 -6.48 -7.86
N VAL A 69 4.46 -5.28 -7.88
CA VAL A 69 4.21 -4.25 -6.86
C VAL A 69 3.73 -2.95 -7.47
N TYR A 70 3.04 -2.15 -6.66
CA TYR A 70 2.64 -0.78 -6.95
C TYR A 70 2.79 0.11 -5.70
N ASP A 71 2.71 1.42 -5.89
CA ASP A 71 2.90 2.44 -4.87
C ASP A 71 1.69 3.38 -4.68
N ALA A 72 0.64 3.21 -5.50
CA ALA A 72 -0.58 4.01 -5.44
C ALA A 72 -1.82 3.19 -5.82
N ASN A 73 -2.93 3.39 -5.10
CA ASN A 73 -4.22 2.76 -5.41
C ASN A 73 -4.72 3.09 -6.82
N GLU A 74 -4.43 4.27 -7.33
CA GLU A 74 -4.78 4.72 -8.69
C GLU A 74 -4.11 3.85 -9.76
N THR A 75 -2.88 3.41 -9.51
CA THR A 75 -2.15 2.49 -10.40
C THR A 75 -2.87 1.15 -10.48
N LEU A 76 -3.26 0.56 -9.33
CA LEU A 76 -4.05 -0.65 -9.29
C LEU A 76 -5.42 -0.45 -9.97
N GLU A 77 -6.12 0.64 -9.65
CA GLU A 77 -7.46 0.91 -10.20
C GLU A 77 -7.43 1.06 -11.72
N SER A 78 -6.42 1.71 -12.26
CA SER A 78 -6.23 1.85 -13.71
C SER A 78 -6.05 0.48 -14.38
N LYS A 79 -5.30 -0.43 -13.76
CA LYS A 79 -5.13 -1.82 -14.23
C LYS A 79 -6.45 -2.57 -14.25
N LEU A 80 -7.21 -2.53 -13.14
CA LEU A 80 -8.49 -3.23 -13.03
C LEU A 80 -9.54 -2.67 -13.99
N SER A 81 -9.58 -1.34 -14.16
CA SER A 81 -10.54 -0.66 -15.04
C SER A 81 -10.28 -0.93 -16.53
N ALA A 82 -9.05 -1.20 -16.92
CA ALA A 82 -8.72 -1.56 -18.30
C ALA A 82 -9.30 -2.93 -18.70
N GLY A 83 -9.69 -3.78 -17.73
CA GLY A 83 -10.09 -5.17 -17.93
C GLY A 83 -8.91 -6.06 -18.32
N ALA A 84 -9.07 -7.36 -18.17
CA ALA A 84 -8.00 -8.33 -18.39
C ALA A 84 -6.72 -7.94 -17.63
N SER A 85 -6.88 -7.67 -16.34
CA SER A 85 -5.80 -7.18 -15.47
C SER A 85 -4.58 -8.12 -15.44
N GLY A 86 -4.85 -9.41 -15.62
CA GLY A 86 -3.84 -10.47 -15.58
C GLY A 86 -3.49 -10.91 -14.16
N TYR A 87 -4.08 -10.29 -13.14
CA TYR A 87 -3.85 -10.62 -11.74
C TYR A 87 -4.94 -11.52 -11.15
N ASP A 88 -4.56 -12.28 -10.13
CA ASP A 88 -5.43 -13.22 -9.43
C ASP A 88 -5.71 -12.81 -7.98
N ALA A 89 -4.78 -12.07 -7.36
CA ALA A 89 -4.95 -11.48 -6.04
C ALA A 89 -4.41 -10.05 -6.03
N VAL A 90 -5.20 -9.10 -5.49
CA VAL A 90 -4.87 -7.67 -5.42
C VAL A 90 -5.15 -7.13 -4.03
N PHE A 91 -4.46 -6.05 -3.64
CA PHE A 91 -4.46 -5.53 -2.26
C PHE A 91 -4.85 -4.05 -2.18
N PRO A 92 -6.05 -3.66 -2.59
CA PRO A 92 -6.48 -2.26 -2.51
C PRO A 92 -6.76 -1.81 -1.08
N SER A 93 -6.70 -0.49 -0.86
CA SER A 93 -7.28 0.10 0.35
C SER A 93 -8.80 -0.02 0.32
N ALA A 94 -9.40 -0.41 1.47
CA ALA A 94 -10.84 -0.67 1.57
C ALA A 94 -11.68 0.53 1.15
N ARG A 95 -11.31 1.72 1.62
CA ARG A 95 -11.97 3.00 1.31
C ARG A 95 -10.96 4.02 0.81
N PRO A 96 -11.32 4.77 -0.21
CA PRO A 96 -12.54 4.69 -1.02
C PRO A 96 -12.46 3.66 -2.16
N PHE A 97 -11.29 3.04 -2.38
CA PHE A 97 -10.97 2.29 -3.60
C PHE A 97 -11.73 0.97 -3.72
N ALA A 98 -11.49 0.00 -2.83
CA ALA A 98 -12.21 -1.28 -2.91
C ALA A 98 -13.73 -1.08 -2.81
N GLN A 99 -14.21 -0.08 -2.04
CA GLN A 99 -15.62 0.27 -1.96
C GLN A 99 -16.24 0.57 -3.33
N ARG A 100 -15.58 1.40 -4.16
CA ARG A 100 -16.10 1.74 -5.50
C ARG A 100 -15.88 0.61 -6.50
N GLN A 101 -14.80 -0.15 -6.35
CA GLN A 101 -14.49 -1.30 -7.19
C GLN A 101 -15.46 -2.47 -6.96
N VAL A 102 -15.90 -2.72 -5.73
CA VAL A 102 -17.00 -3.66 -5.41
C VAL A 102 -18.29 -3.21 -6.09
N LYS A 103 -18.67 -1.91 -5.96
CA LYS A 103 -19.86 -1.36 -6.62
C LYS A 103 -19.79 -1.48 -8.15
N ALA A 104 -18.62 -1.37 -8.73
CA ALA A 104 -18.38 -1.53 -10.17
C ALA A 104 -18.33 -3.01 -10.60
N GLY A 105 -18.43 -3.96 -9.67
CA GLY A 105 -18.39 -5.39 -9.96
C GLY A 105 -17.04 -5.88 -10.49
N MET A 106 -15.94 -5.26 -10.02
CA MET A 106 -14.58 -5.60 -10.45
C MET A 106 -14.02 -6.86 -9.79
N TYR A 107 -14.66 -7.37 -8.73
CA TYR A 107 -14.18 -8.50 -7.96
C TYR A 107 -15.07 -9.74 -8.08
N ALA A 108 -14.45 -10.91 -8.02
CA ALA A 108 -15.12 -12.18 -7.90
C ALA A 108 -15.63 -12.39 -6.47
N LYS A 109 -16.74 -13.14 -6.32
CA LYS A 109 -17.20 -13.54 -4.99
C LYS A 109 -16.25 -14.59 -4.39
N LEU A 110 -15.99 -14.43 -3.10
CA LEU A 110 -15.21 -15.36 -2.30
C LEU A 110 -16.00 -16.63 -2.02
N ASP A 111 -15.37 -17.77 -2.22
CA ASP A 111 -15.84 -19.05 -1.72
C ASP A 111 -15.25 -19.30 -0.31
N LYS A 112 -16.00 -18.90 0.71
CA LYS A 112 -15.55 -19.02 2.11
C LYS A 112 -15.32 -20.46 2.57
N SER A 113 -15.85 -21.45 1.85
CA SER A 113 -15.56 -22.86 2.14
C SER A 113 -14.11 -23.25 1.84
N LYS A 114 -13.42 -22.44 1.01
CA LYS A 114 -12.00 -22.56 0.69
C LYS A 114 -11.08 -21.72 1.59
N LEU A 115 -11.64 -21.03 2.59
CA LEU A 115 -10.95 -20.17 3.51
C LEU A 115 -11.14 -20.64 4.97
N PRO A 116 -10.65 -21.83 5.36
CA PRO A 116 -10.77 -22.33 6.73
C PRO A 116 -10.20 -21.36 7.78
N ASN A 117 -9.15 -20.59 7.42
CA ASN A 117 -8.53 -19.58 8.29
C ASN A 117 -9.35 -18.29 8.41
N TRP A 118 -10.52 -18.16 7.74
CA TRP A 118 -11.42 -16.99 7.86
C TRP A 118 -11.83 -16.70 9.31
N SER A 119 -11.95 -17.72 10.15
CA SER A 119 -12.35 -17.60 11.56
C SER A 119 -11.35 -16.83 12.43
N HIS A 120 -10.11 -16.68 11.97
CA HIS A 120 -9.05 -15.92 12.65
C HIS A 120 -9.16 -14.41 12.44
N LEU A 121 -9.97 -13.96 11.46
CA LEU A 121 -10.16 -12.53 11.21
C LEU A 121 -10.85 -11.81 12.37
N ASP A 122 -10.47 -10.54 12.58
CA ASP A 122 -11.06 -9.66 13.57
C ASP A 122 -12.55 -9.37 13.22
N PRO A 123 -13.51 -9.74 14.11
CA PRO A 123 -14.92 -9.51 13.85
C PRO A 123 -15.29 -8.03 13.68
N GLN A 124 -14.56 -7.12 14.35
CA GLN A 124 -14.82 -5.70 14.26
C GLN A 124 -14.44 -5.15 12.88
N LEU A 125 -13.29 -5.59 12.33
CA LEU A 125 -12.89 -5.23 10.97
C LEU A 125 -13.87 -5.79 9.94
N LEU A 126 -14.31 -7.05 10.10
CA LEU A 126 -15.33 -7.64 9.23
C LEU A 126 -16.66 -6.88 9.28
N GLN A 127 -17.10 -6.46 10.48
CA GLN A 127 -18.30 -5.65 10.65
C GLN A 127 -18.17 -4.28 9.98
N ASN A 128 -17.01 -3.63 10.09
CA ASN A 128 -16.74 -2.35 9.45
C ASN A 128 -16.75 -2.47 7.92
N LEU A 129 -16.16 -3.54 7.38
CA LEU A 129 -16.14 -3.81 5.95
C LEU A 129 -17.51 -4.17 5.38
N ALA A 130 -18.39 -4.79 6.18
CA ALA A 130 -19.74 -5.14 5.74
C ALA A 130 -20.58 -3.93 5.28
N SER A 131 -20.19 -2.71 5.68
CA SER A 131 -20.83 -1.47 5.20
C SER A 131 -20.50 -1.12 3.75
N ILE A 132 -19.41 -1.66 3.20
CA ILE A 132 -18.96 -1.45 1.81
C ILE A 132 -19.02 -2.73 0.96
N ASP A 133 -19.00 -3.88 1.62
CA ASP A 133 -19.11 -5.20 1.01
C ASP A 133 -20.06 -6.06 1.88
N PRO A 134 -21.39 -5.94 1.68
CA PRO A 134 -22.36 -6.66 2.48
C PRO A 134 -22.09 -8.16 2.51
N GLY A 135 -22.03 -8.72 3.72
CA GLY A 135 -21.69 -10.13 3.91
C GLY A 135 -20.21 -10.46 3.72
N ASN A 136 -19.35 -9.48 3.49
CA ASN A 136 -17.93 -9.68 3.14
C ASN A 136 -17.79 -10.73 2.03
N GLU A 137 -18.49 -10.49 0.91
CA GLU A 137 -18.54 -11.44 -0.21
C GLU A 137 -17.34 -11.33 -1.15
N HIS A 138 -16.61 -10.21 -1.13
CA HIS A 138 -15.54 -9.92 -2.10
C HIS A 138 -14.22 -9.53 -1.44
N LEU A 139 -14.25 -8.98 -0.21
CA LEU A 139 -13.10 -8.37 0.45
C LEU A 139 -12.69 -9.17 1.70
N VAL A 140 -11.39 -9.39 1.83
CA VAL A 140 -10.75 -9.99 3.01
C VAL A 140 -9.90 -8.94 3.69
N PRO A 141 -10.13 -8.54 4.94
CA PRO A 141 -9.24 -7.60 5.62
C PRO A 141 -7.84 -8.20 5.78
N TYR A 142 -6.82 -7.41 5.51
CA TYR A 142 -5.43 -7.85 5.50
C TYR A 142 -4.61 -7.19 6.61
N MET A 143 -4.32 -5.91 6.44
CA MET A 143 -3.58 -5.07 7.37
C MET A 143 -4.30 -3.75 7.57
N TRP A 144 -3.99 -3.07 8.67
CA TRP A 144 -4.43 -1.70 8.90
C TRP A 144 -3.34 -0.87 9.56
N GLY A 145 -3.42 0.42 9.40
CA GLY A 145 -2.50 1.37 9.98
C GLY A 145 -3.05 2.77 10.03
N THR A 146 -2.18 3.70 10.35
CA THR A 146 -2.52 5.12 10.45
C THR A 146 -1.51 5.95 9.67
N THR A 147 -1.97 7.11 9.20
CA THR A 147 -1.11 8.13 8.64
C THR A 147 -0.78 9.15 9.73
N GLY A 148 0.50 9.37 9.96
CA GLY A 148 0.98 10.24 11.03
C GLY A 148 2.31 10.89 10.67
N LEU A 149 3.11 11.17 11.69
CA LEU A 149 4.39 11.86 11.55
C LEU A 149 5.56 10.96 11.95
N GLY A 150 6.50 10.79 11.03
CA GLY A 150 7.84 10.28 11.30
C GLY A 150 8.76 11.43 11.74
N LEU A 151 9.38 11.27 12.89
CA LEU A 151 10.14 12.30 13.59
C LEU A 151 11.58 11.85 13.81
N ASN A 152 12.55 12.62 13.31
CA ASN A 152 13.92 12.55 13.79
C ASN A 152 14.05 13.52 15.00
N LEU A 153 13.93 12.93 16.20
CA LEU A 153 13.81 13.70 17.44
C LEU A 153 15.02 14.60 17.70
N ASP A 154 16.23 14.13 17.36
CA ASP A 154 17.44 14.91 17.56
C ASP A 154 17.47 16.17 16.69
N LYS A 155 17.15 16.03 15.40
CA LYS A 155 17.08 17.16 14.46
C LYS A 155 15.91 18.11 14.74
N ILE A 156 14.76 17.57 15.19
CA ILE A 156 13.63 18.41 15.58
C ILE A 156 13.96 19.22 16.83
N LYS A 157 14.61 18.60 17.83
CA LYS A 157 15.07 19.28 19.03
C LYS A 157 16.10 20.37 18.69
N GLU A 158 17.02 20.09 17.77
CA GLU A 158 17.99 21.10 17.30
C GLU A 158 17.29 22.31 16.65
N ALA A 159 16.24 22.07 15.84
CA ALA A 159 15.54 23.13 15.11
C ALA A 159 14.54 23.91 15.97
N LEU A 160 13.79 23.24 16.87
CA LEU A 160 12.65 23.80 17.60
C LEU A 160 12.88 23.91 19.12
N GLY A 161 13.92 23.28 19.65
CA GLY A 161 14.18 23.20 21.10
C GLY A 161 13.36 22.12 21.82
N ASP A 162 13.46 22.11 23.16
CA ASP A 162 12.86 21.07 24.00
C ASP A 162 11.31 21.12 24.04
N ASN A 163 10.71 22.24 23.68
CA ASN A 163 9.26 22.44 23.71
C ASN A 163 8.58 22.15 22.35
N ALA A 164 9.26 21.43 21.45
CA ALA A 164 8.68 21.04 20.16
C ALA A 164 7.38 20.23 20.36
N PRO A 165 6.28 20.53 19.62
CA PRO A 165 4.99 19.85 19.78
C PRO A 165 4.99 18.48 19.09
N LEU A 166 5.75 17.53 19.64
CA LEU A 166 6.04 16.22 19.03
C LEU A 166 4.81 15.31 18.81
N ASP A 167 3.67 15.66 19.39
CA ASP A 167 2.41 14.94 19.34
C ASP A 167 1.31 15.68 18.54
N SER A 168 1.69 16.60 17.66
CA SER A 168 0.73 17.47 16.99
C SER A 168 1.04 17.67 15.51
N TRP A 169 -0.01 17.74 14.68
CA TRP A 169 0.09 18.19 13.29
C TRP A 169 0.69 19.59 13.13
N SER A 170 0.76 20.38 14.22
CA SER A 170 1.43 21.70 14.20
C SER A 170 2.91 21.62 13.80
N LEU A 171 3.59 20.48 13.99
CA LEU A 171 4.95 20.30 13.46
C LEU A 171 5.01 20.52 11.95
N LEU A 172 4.01 20.05 11.23
CA LEU A 172 3.93 20.14 9.78
C LEU A 172 3.18 21.41 9.33
N PHE A 173 2.02 21.68 9.92
CA PHE A 173 1.06 22.66 9.39
C PHE A 173 1.18 24.06 9.98
N ASP A 174 1.92 24.25 11.08
CA ASP A 174 2.28 25.60 11.55
C ASP A 174 3.48 26.12 10.72
N PRO A 175 3.31 27.23 9.95
CA PRO A 175 4.39 27.78 9.12
C PRO A 175 5.65 28.16 9.90
N ALA A 176 5.51 28.53 11.18
CA ALA A 176 6.67 28.87 12.01
C ALA A 176 7.53 27.64 12.34
N ASN A 177 6.91 26.48 12.55
CA ASN A 177 7.60 25.21 12.73
C ASN A 177 8.15 24.69 11.40
N ALA A 178 7.33 24.67 10.35
CA ALA A 178 7.71 24.19 9.03
C ALA A 178 8.92 24.96 8.46
N ALA A 179 8.97 26.29 8.65
CA ALA A 179 10.09 27.11 8.20
C ALA A 179 11.44 26.71 8.85
N LYS A 180 11.43 26.30 10.11
CA LYS A 180 12.63 25.83 10.81
C LYS A 180 13.00 24.40 10.39
N LEU A 181 12.01 23.50 10.30
CA LEU A 181 12.19 22.10 9.95
C LEU A 181 12.51 21.89 8.45
N GLY A 182 12.11 22.81 7.58
CA GLY A 182 12.44 22.76 6.16
C GLY A 182 13.94 22.69 5.88
N LYS A 183 14.80 23.18 6.80
CA LYS A 183 16.26 23.10 6.68
C LYS A 183 16.77 21.66 6.82
N CYS A 184 16.17 20.84 7.70
CA CYS A 184 16.53 19.45 7.87
C CYS A 184 15.69 18.50 7.00
N GLY A 185 14.69 19.01 6.28
CA GLY A 185 13.89 18.29 5.30
C GLY A 185 12.53 17.87 5.82
N ILE A 186 11.50 18.29 5.07
CA ILE A 186 10.11 17.85 5.26
C ILE A 186 9.67 17.10 4.02
N THR A 187 9.10 15.92 4.20
CA THR A 187 8.46 15.13 3.14
C THR A 187 7.00 14.86 3.47
N VAL A 188 6.14 14.95 2.48
CA VAL A 188 4.71 14.69 2.59
C VAL A 188 4.32 13.61 1.59
N LEU A 189 3.39 12.73 1.97
CA LEU A 189 2.82 11.73 1.04
C LEU A 189 2.20 12.42 -0.19
N ASP A 190 2.38 11.83 -1.36
CA ASP A 190 1.66 12.21 -2.57
C ASP A 190 0.34 11.46 -2.68
N ASP A 191 -0.54 11.73 -1.72
CA ASP A 191 -1.87 11.15 -1.61
C ASP A 191 -2.85 12.23 -1.19
N ASP A 192 -3.80 12.58 -2.08
CA ASP A 192 -4.74 13.67 -1.82
C ASP A 192 -5.68 13.36 -0.66
N GLN A 193 -6.07 12.11 -0.47
CA GLN A 193 -6.95 11.71 0.61
C GLN A 193 -6.28 11.85 1.97
N GLU A 194 -5.06 11.34 2.10
CA GLU A 194 -4.27 11.44 3.34
C GLU A 194 -3.90 12.90 3.65
N ALA A 195 -3.46 13.63 2.63
CA ALA A 195 -3.05 15.02 2.76
C ALA A 195 -4.22 15.94 3.15
N PHE A 196 -5.38 15.80 2.49
CA PHE A 196 -6.59 16.56 2.85
C PHE A 196 -7.11 16.17 4.22
N GLY A 197 -7.15 14.87 4.52
CA GLY A 197 -7.60 14.36 5.80
C GLY A 197 -6.78 14.92 6.96
N ALA A 198 -5.45 14.88 6.87
CA ALA A 198 -4.56 15.41 7.90
C ALA A 198 -4.73 16.92 8.11
N ALA A 199 -4.83 17.70 7.01
CA ALA A 199 -5.02 19.15 7.09
C ALA A 199 -6.39 19.52 7.69
N LEU A 200 -7.47 18.80 7.34
CA LEU A 200 -8.79 19.03 7.90
C LEU A 200 -8.84 18.64 9.39
N ILE A 201 -8.21 17.55 9.80
CA ILE A 201 -8.06 17.17 11.22
C ILE A 201 -7.32 18.29 11.97
N TRP A 202 -6.22 18.81 11.43
CA TRP A 202 -5.49 19.93 12.00
C TRP A 202 -6.37 21.17 12.19
N LEU A 203 -7.27 21.44 11.23
CA LEU A 203 -8.22 22.56 11.29
C LEU A 203 -9.42 22.28 12.21
N GLY A 204 -9.52 21.09 12.82
CA GLY A 204 -10.68 20.69 13.65
C GLY A 204 -11.94 20.47 12.83
N ARG A 205 -11.81 20.05 11.56
CA ARG A 205 -12.91 19.83 10.61
C ARG A 205 -13.05 18.34 10.28
N ASP A 206 -14.18 17.95 9.64
CA ASP A 206 -14.37 16.55 9.17
C ASP A 206 -13.34 16.23 8.06
N PRO A 207 -12.45 15.24 8.26
CA PRO A 207 -11.45 14.84 7.26
C PRO A 207 -12.05 14.35 5.94
N ASN A 208 -13.33 13.96 5.98
CA ASN A 208 -14.09 13.53 4.81
C ASN A 208 -14.90 14.67 4.15
N ALA A 209 -14.78 15.91 4.63
CA ALA A 209 -15.45 17.04 4.04
C ALA A 209 -14.93 17.34 2.63
N GLY A 210 -15.83 17.75 1.73
CA GLY A 210 -15.51 18.02 0.33
C GLY A 210 -16.16 19.29 -0.21
N ALA A 211 -16.71 20.16 0.66
CA ALA A 211 -17.23 21.44 0.25
C ALA A 211 -16.12 22.37 -0.27
N ALA A 212 -16.47 23.32 -1.14
CA ALA A 212 -15.49 24.20 -1.77
C ALA A 212 -14.66 25.00 -0.77
N ASP A 213 -15.28 25.46 0.31
CA ASP A 213 -14.62 26.20 1.41
C ASP A 213 -13.66 25.32 2.21
N GLU A 214 -13.92 24.00 2.30
CA GLU A 214 -13.01 23.04 2.91
C GLU A 214 -11.78 22.79 2.03
N ILE A 215 -12.00 22.63 0.72
CA ILE A 215 -10.91 22.53 -0.26
C ILE A 215 -10.03 23.76 -0.23
N ASP A 216 -10.63 24.97 -0.19
CA ASP A 216 -9.89 26.23 -0.10
C ASP A 216 -9.16 26.39 1.23
N ALA A 217 -9.73 25.90 2.33
CA ALA A 217 -9.04 25.90 3.62
C ALA A 217 -7.77 25.03 3.58
N VAL A 218 -7.85 23.82 3.02
CA VAL A 218 -6.70 22.91 2.83
C VAL A 218 -5.64 23.55 1.93
N LYS A 219 -6.05 24.16 0.80
CA LYS A 219 -5.12 24.88 -0.08
C LYS A 219 -4.35 25.96 0.67
N LYS A 220 -5.01 26.74 1.54
CA LYS A 220 -4.36 27.78 2.36
C LYS A 220 -3.34 27.19 3.33
N VAL A 221 -3.69 26.07 4.00
CA VAL A 221 -2.76 25.37 4.90
C VAL A 221 -1.49 24.96 4.16
N TYR A 222 -1.65 24.24 3.04
CA TYR A 222 -0.49 23.80 2.27
C TYR A 222 0.28 24.93 1.61
N ALA A 223 -0.37 25.97 1.12
CA ALA A 223 0.31 27.14 0.55
C ALA A 223 1.25 27.80 1.57
N ALA A 224 0.86 27.84 2.83
CA ALA A 224 1.67 28.43 3.90
C ALA A 224 2.94 27.62 4.22
N ILE A 225 2.92 26.32 4.02
CA ILE A 225 4.06 25.42 4.30
C ILE A 225 4.80 24.94 3.05
N ARG A 226 4.20 25.08 1.86
CA ARG A 226 4.75 24.59 0.58
C ARG A 226 6.22 24.99 0.35
N PRO A 227 6.67 26.22 0.66
CA PRO A 227 8.07 26.61 0.47
C PRO A 227 9.07 25.78 1.30
N TYR A 228 8.60 25.11 2.34
CA TYR A 228 9.43 24.35 3.29
C TYR A 228 9.36 22.84 3.06
N VAL A 229 8.38 22.36 2.26
CA VAL A 229 8.25 20.95 1.89
C VAL A 229 9.22 20.65 0.76
N ARG A 230 10.14 19.73 1.00
CA ARG A 230 11.16 19.32 0.03
C ARG A 230 10.56 18.49 -1.11
N THR A 231 9.72 17.52 -0.78
CA THR A 231 9.14 16.61 -1.77
C THR A 231 7.78 16.08 -1.33
N PHE A 232 6.98 15.72 -2.33
CA PHE A 232 5.76 14.92 -2.20
C PHE A 232 6.00 13.60 -2.92
N ASN A 233 6.01 12.48 -2.22
CA ASN A 233 6.17 11.14 -2.81
C ASN A 233 5.68 10.03 -1.88
N ASN A 234 5.43 8.85 -2.44
CA ASN A 234 4.96 7.67 -1.70
C ASN A 234 6.02 6.55 -1.59
N ALA A 235 7.12 6.61 -2.34
CA ALA A 235 8.10 5.55 -2.40
C ALA A 235 9.41 5.91 -1.67
N GLU A 236 9.97 7.09 -1.95
CA GLU A 236 11.33 7.44 -1.52
C GLU A 236 11.41 8.02 -0.11
N TYR A 237 10.27 8.35 0.52
CA TYR A 237 10.27 9.01 1.82
C TYR A 237 10.83 8.14 2.94
N LYS A 238 10.68 6.80 2.85
CA LYS A 238 11.26 5.84 3.82
C LYS A 238 12.78 5.97 3.86
N ASP A 239 13.39 5.91 2.68
CA ASP A 239 14.85 6.00 2.56
C ASP A 239 15.36 7.36 2.99
N ALA A 240 14.69 8.44 2.57
CA ALA A 240 15.04 9.80 2.99
C ALA A 240 14.97 9.98 4.52
N PHE A 241 14.00 9.35 5.17
CA PHE A 241 13.86 9.35 6.62
C PHE A 241 14.96 8.51 7.30
N ALA A 242 15.17 7.28 6.84
CA ALA A 242 16.18 6.36 7.38
C ALA A 242 17.60 6.94 7.26
N ASN A 243 17.92 7.57 6.14
CA ASN A 243 19.23 8.18 5.87
C ASN A 243 19.41 9.55 6.55
N GLY A 244 18.33 10.10 7.12
CA GLY A 244 18.35 11.40 7.78
C GLY A 244 18.28 12.60 6.82
N ASP A 245 17.91 12.40 5.56
CA ASP A 245 17.68 13.49 4.60
C ASP A 245 16.36 14.21 4.85
N ALA A 246 15.43 13.57 5.55
CA ALA A 246 14.22 14.18 6.10
C ALA A 246 14.19 14.03 7.62
N CYS A 247 13.86 15.11 8.34
CA CYS A 247 13.68 15.09 9.78
C CYS A 247 12.22 15.04 10.21
N LEU A 248 11.31 15.43 9.33
CA LEU A 248 9.87 15.35 9.49
C LEU A 248 9.25 14.72 8.23
N VAL A 249 8.49 13.68 8.42
CA VAL A 249 7.81 12.97 7.34
C VAL A 249 6.34 12.77 7.70
N MET A 250 5.41 13.17 6.83
CA MET A 250 4.06 12.64 6.86
C MET A 250 4.09 11.29 6.15
N GLY A 251 3.79 10.20 6.87
CA GLY A 251 3.96 8.85 6.35
C GLY A 251 3.08 7.82 7.05
N TYR A 252 3.14 6.58 6.55
CA TYR A 252 2.42 5.45 7.10
C TYR A 252 3.17 4.84 8.30
N SER A 253 2.42 4.38 9.31
CA SER A 253 2.97 3.92 10.58
C SER A 253 4.05 2.82 10.43
N GLY A 254 3.77 1.77 9.66
CA GLY A 254 4.71 0.66 9.45
C GLY A 254 5.92 1.06 8.62
N ASP A 255 5.76 1.92 7.62
CA ASP A 255 6.87 2.41 6.81
C ASP A 255 7.87 3.19 7.64
N ILE A 256 7.40 4.02 8.57
CA ILE A 256 8.28 4.73 9.49
C ILE A 256 8.96 3.79 10.49
N ALA A 257 8.26 2.74 10.93
CA ALA A 257 8.87 1.70 11.78
C ALA A 257 9.96 0.92 11.03
N GLN A 258 9.70 0.51 9.78
CA GLN A 258 10.69 -0.15 8.90
C GLN A 258 11.90 0.76 8.66
N ALA A 259 11.68 2.04 8.32
CA ALA A 259 12.75 3.02 8.12
C ALA A 259 13.59 3.22 9.39
N SER A 260 12.94 3.23 10.57
CA SER A 260 13.64 3.35 11.85
C SER A 260 14.52 2.12 12.15
N THR A 261 14.01 0.93 11.84
CA THR A 261 14.77 -0.34 11.97
C THR A 261 15.96 -0.34 11.02
N ALA A 262 15.77 0.02 9.75
CA ALA A 262 16.85 0.09 8.76
C ALA A 262 17.94 1.10 9.17
N ALA A 263 17.55 2.26 9.69
CA ALA A 263 18.48 3.26 10.20
C ALA A 263 19.28 2.77 11.41
N PHE A 264 18.62 2.08 12.35
CA PHE A 264 19.25 1.47 13.51
C PHE A 264 20.30 0.43 13.09
N ASP A 265 19.95 -0.48 12.17
CA ASP A 265 20.85 -1.53 11.71
C ASP A 265 22.04 -0.97 10.93
N ALA A 266 21.81 0.04 10.09
CA ALA A 266 22.88 0.75 9.39
C ALA A 266 23.85 1.44 10.35
N ALA A 267 23.35 2.11 11.37
CA ALA A 267 24.16 2.75 12.41
C ALA A 267 24.97 1.73 13.20
N LYS A 268 24.35 0.64 13.64
CA LYS A 268 25.00 -0.49 14.33
C LYS A 268 26.13 -1.09 13.50
N LYS A 269 25.86 -1.34 12.21
CA LYS A 269 26.88 -1.87 11.27
C LYS A 269 28.05 -0.90 11.08
N ALA A 270 27.77 0.41 11.11
CA ALA A 270 28.78 1.44 10.97
C ALA A 270 29.50 1.81 12.29
N GLY A 271 29.13 1.20 13.42
CA GLY A 271 29.66 1.56 14.74
C GLY A 271 29.33 2.99 15.19
N LYS A 272 28.21 3.53 14.70
CA LYS A 272 27.73 4.89 15.00
C LYS A 272 26.53 4.85 15.95
N PRO A 273 26.27 5.93 16.71
CA PRO A 273 25.03 6.06 17.44
C PRO A 273 23.82 5.96 16.51
N ALA A 274 22.82 5.20 16.92
CA ALA A 274 21.56 5.10 16.17
C ALA A 274 20.81 6.43 16.24
N PRO A 275 20.17 6.88 15.13
CA PRO A 275 19.33 8.06 15.16
C PRO A 275 18.07 7.80 15.99
N ASN A 276 17.59 8.83 16.68
CA ASN A 276 16.39 8.75 17.51
C ASN A 276 15.16 9.03 16.64
N LEU A 277 14.67 7.97 15.96
CA LEU A 277 13.52 8.04 15.04
C LEU A 277 12.27 7.51 15.74
N ARG A 278 11.12 8.16 15.48
CA ARG A 278 9.84 7.78 16.08
C ARG A 278 8.68 8.08 15.15
N PHE A 279 7.69 7.17 15.11
CA PHE A 279 6.37 7.48 14.57
C PHE A 279 5.47 8.08 15.65
N THR A 280 4.62 9.02 15.29
CA THR A 280 3.64 9.62 16.20
C THR A 280 2.30 9.77 15.50
N ILE A 281 1.24 9.30 16.15
CA ILE A 281 -0.15 9.63 15.80
C ILE A 281 -0.46 10.97 16.49
N PRO A 282 -0.74 12.05 15.75
CA PRO A 282 -1.01 13.35 16.35
C PRO A 282 -2.25 13.34 17.26
N LYS A 283 -2.23 14.14 18.32
CA LYS A 283 -3.29 14.20 19.34
C LYS A 283 -4.62 14.73 18.81
N GLU A 284 -4.59 15.46 17.71
CA GLU A 284 -5.79 15.95 17.03
C GLU A 284 -6.56 14.81 16.36
N GLY A 285 -5.89 13.70 16.06
CA GLY A 285 -6.41 12.54 15.35
C GLY A 285 -5.61 12.24 14.09
N ALA A 286 -5.96 11.14 13.42
CA ALA A 286 -5.30 10.69 12.21
C ALA A 286 -6.26 9.89 11.31
N ILE A 287 -5.92 9.76 10.05
CA ILE A 287 -6.59 8.82 9.15
C ILE A 287 -6.16 7.39 9.53
N ARG A 288 -7.15 6.50 9.63
CA ARG A 288 -6.97 5.05 9.71
C ARG A 288 -7.37 4.44 8.37
N TRP A 289 -6.49 3.71 7.78
CA TRP A 289 -6.76 2.94 6.58
C TRP A 289 -6.76 1.44 6.90
N VAL A 290 -7.48 0.69 6.09
CA VAL A 290 -7.52 -0.78 6.12
C VAL A 290 -7.30 -1.24 4.69
N ASP A 291 -6.32 -2.10 4.48
CA ASP A 291 -6.12 -2.76 3.20
C ASP A 291 -6.77 -4.12 3.20
N VAL A 292 -7.25 -4.50 2.05
CA VAL A 292 -7.99 -5.74 1.85
C VAL A 292 -7.38 -6.56 0.73
N ILE A 293 -7.63 -7.86 0.74
CA ILE A 293 -7.31 -8.73 -0.38
C ILE A 293 -8.60 -8.95 -1.17
N ALA A 294 -8.51 -8.89 -2.49
CA ALA A 294 -9.62 -9.19 -3.38
C ALA A 294 -9.14 -10.01 -4.59
N ILE A 295 -10.06 -10.77 -5.18
CA ILE A 295 -9.81 -11.54 -6.40
C ILE A 295 -10.44 -10.76 -7.56
N PRO A 296 -9.67 -10.29 -8.56
CA PRO A 296 -10.23 -9.66 -9.75
C PRO A 296 -11.23 -10.59 -10.45
N LYS A 297 -12.33 -10.02 -10.96
CA LYS A 297 -13.39 -10.79 -11.64
C LYS A 297 -12.91 -11.55 -12.87
N ASP A 298 -11.87 -11.05 -13.52
CA ASP A 298 -11.23 -11.64 -14.70
C ASP A 298 -10.10 -12.62 -14.38
N SER A 299 -9.85 -12.90 -13.08
CA SER A 299 -8.88 -13.90 -12.64
C SER A 299 -9.13 -15.27 -13.30
N LYS A 300 -8.04 -15.89 -13.73
CA LYS A 300 -8.05 -17.24 -14.33
C LYS A 300 -7.68 -18.33 -13.32
N HIS A 301 -7.16 -17.94 -12.14
CA HIS A 301 -6.65 -18.86 -11.12
C HIS A 301 -7.35 -18.61 -9.76
N ILE A 302 -8.69 -18.61 -9.80
CA ILE A 302 -9.53 -18.29 -8.60
C ILE A 302 -9.27 -19.27 -7.45
N GLY A 303 -9.03 -20.55 -7.73
CA GLY A 303 -8.71 -21.55 -6.71
C GLY A 303 -7.35 -21.30 -6.07
N ASN A 304 -6.34 -20.96 -6.86
CA ASN A 304 -5.01 -20.62 -6.36
C ASN A 304 -5.04 -19.32 -5.56
N ALA A 305 -5.85 -18.33 -5.97
CA ALA A 305 -6.06 -17.11 -5.24
C ALA A 305 -6.67 -17.35 -3.85
N HIS A 306 -7.68 -18.25 -3.75
CA HIS A 306 -8.21 -18.64 -2.44
C HIS A 306 -7.16 -19.36 -1.58
N ALA A 307 -6.36 -20.24 -2.17
CA ALA A 307 -5.29 -20.92 -1.44
C ALA A 307 -4.24 -19.93 -0.89
N PHE A 308 -3.91 -18.89 -1.66
CA PHE A 308 -2.99 -17.83 -1.21
C PHE A 308 -3.60 -16.96 -0.11
N ILE A 309 -4.86 -16.56 -0.29
CA ILE A 309 -5.59 -15.80 0.74
C ILE A 309 -5.64 -16.60 2.04
N ASP A 310 -6.05 -17.86 1.99
CA ASP A 310 -6.13 -18.72 3.18
C ASP A 310 -4.76 -18.87 3.87
N TYR A 311 -3.70 -19.05 3.09
CA TYR A 311 -2.33 -19.10 3.60
C TYR A 311 -1.94 -17.81 4.34
N LEU A 312 -2.28 -16.63 3.79
CA LEU A 312 -2.02 -15.34 4.44
C LEU A 312 -2.84 -15.17 5.74
N LEU A 313 -3.99 -15.85 5.84
CA LEU A 313 -4.85 -15.83 7.02
C LEU A 313 -4.40 -16.82 8.12
N ASP A 314 -3.39 -17.68 7.90
CA ASP A 314 -2.80 -18.48 8.98
C ASP A 314 -2.19 -17.56 10.03
N PRO A 315 -2.50 -17.73 11.34
CA PRO A 315 -2.02 -16.84 12.38
C PRO A 315 -0.50 -16.69 12.45
N LYS A 316 0.26 -17.74 12.15
CA LYS A 316 1.73 -17.69 12.15
C LYS A 316 2.25 -16.89 10.94
N VAL A 317 1.64 -17.08 9.78
CA VAL A 317 2.00 -16.33 8.58
C VAL A 317 1.65 -14.86 8.77
N ALA A 318 0.43 -14.57 9.25
CA ALA A 318 -0.02 -13.21 9.54
C ALA A 318 0.88 -12.48 10.56
N ALA A 319 1.30 -13.20 11.62
CA ALA A 319 2.23 -12.64 12.62
C ALA A 319 3.63 -12.40 12.02
N ALA A 320 4.17 -13.33 11.23
CA ALA A 320 5.46 -13.16 10.58
C ALA A 320 5.46 -11.94 9.63
N ILE A 321 4.37 -11.76 8.88
CA ILE A 321 4.19 -10.57 8.04
C ILE A 321 4.13 -9.30 8.89
N SER A 322 3.28 -9.27 9.95
CA SER A 322 3.17 -8.11 10.85
C SER A 322 4.52 -7.75 11.49
N ASN A 323 5.30 -8.75 11.89
CA ASN A 323 6.65 -8.55 12.45
C ASN A 323 7.63 -7.93 11.44
N HIS A 324 7.48 -8.27 10.15
CA HIS A 324 8.37 -7.75 9.10
C HIS A 324 7.94 -6.34 8.67
N VAL A 325 6.63 -6.15 8.38
CA VAL A 325 6.13 -4.89 7.82
C VAL A 325 5.75 -3.85 8.87
N ALA A 326 5.69 -4.25 10.15
CA ALA A 326 5.32 -3.39 11.28
C ALA A 326 3.94 -2.72 11.15
N TYR A 327 2.98 -3.41 10.50
CA TYR A 327 1.57 -3.01 10.46
C TYR A 327 0.71 -3.94 11.30
N ALA A 328 -0.40 -3.41 11.81
CA ALA A 328 -1.35 -4.20 12.56
C ALA A 328 -2.09 -5.19 11.66
N SER A 329 -2.05 -6.47 12.05
CA SER A 329 -2.72 -7.53 11.32
C SER A 329 -4.25 -7.47 11.52
N ALA A 330 -5.00 -7.84 10.50
CA ALA A 330 -6.43 -8.09 10.61
C ALA A 330 -6.76 -9.47 11.23
N ASN A 331 -5.75 -10.29 11.50
CA ASN A 331 -5.89 -11.59 12.14
C ASN A 331 -5.76 -11.45 13.66
N LYS A 332 -6.87 -11.61 14.39
CA LYS A 332 -6.91 -11.48 15.86
C LYS A 332 -6.05 -12.52 16.59
N ASP A 333 -5.91 -13.71 16.01
CA ASP A 333 -5.18 -14.82 16.61
C ASP A 333 -3.66 -14.77 16.28
N ALA A 334 -3.24 -13.85 15.41
CA ALA A 334 -1.84 -13.53 15.19
C ALA A 334 -1.25 -12.68 16.33
N ALA A 335 -2.06 -11.88 17.03
CA ALA A 335 -1.60 -10.93 18.05
C ALA A 335 -0.67 -11.54 19.13
N PRO A 336 -0.92 -12.75 19.69
CA PRO A 336 -0.02 -13.38 20.66
C PRO A 336 1.32 -13.84 20.07
N LEU A 337 1.43 -13.89 18.72
CA LEU A 337 2.62 -14.34 17.99
C LEU A 337 3.42 -13.16 17.43
N VAL A 338 2.88 -11.95 17.51
CA VAL A 338 3.58 -10.73 17.11
C VAL A 338 4.69 -10.42 18.12
N ASP A 339 5.84 -10.00 17.59
CA ASP A 339 6.99 -9.60 18.41
C ASP A 339 6.57 -8.54 19.44
N PRO A 340 6.93 -8.69 20.73
CA PRO A 340 6.60 -7.72 21.76
C PRO A 340 7.00 -6.28 21.43
N ALA A 341 8.07 -6.07 20.68
CA ALA A 341 8.50 -4.74 20.24
C ALA A 341 7.47 -4.08 19.31
N ILE A 342 6.81 -4.86 18.45
CA ILE A 342 5.75 -4.39 17.54
C ILE A 342 4.41 -4.34 18.28
N ALA A 343 4.07 -5.36 19.05
CA ALA A 343 2.80 -5.45 19.77
C ALA A 343 2.60 -4.33 20.81
N GLN A 344 3.70 -3.81 21.39
CA GLN A 344 3.70 -2.72 22.36
C GLN A 344 3.93 -1.34 21.73
N ASP A 345 4.23 -1.28 20.43
CA ASP A 345 4.38 -0.01 19.72
C ASP A 345 3.01 0.66 19.54
N GLN A 346 2.83 1.81 20.19
CA GLN A 346 1.60 2.59 20.11
C GLN A 346 1.36 3.23 18.73
N GLY A 347 2.37 3.26 17.88
CA GLY A 347 2.23 3.65 16.48
C GLY A 347 1.56 2.57 15.64
N VAL A 348 1.77 1.29 16.00
CA VAL A 348 1.18 0.11 15.34
C VAL A 348 -0.14 -0.27 16.01
N TYR A 349 -0.15 -0.40 17.34
CA TYR A 349 -1.30 -0.76 18.15
C TYR A 349 -1.66 0.37 19.13
N PRO A 350 -2.29 1.46 18.66
CA PRO A 350 -2.59 2.61 19.49
C PRO A 350 -3.60 2.27 20.60
N PRO A 351 -3.45 2.90 21.80
CA PRO A 351 -4.38 2.71 22.89
C PRO A 351 -5.78 3.26 22.54
N GLU A 352 -6.81 2.80 23.28
CA GLU A 352 -8.22 3.13 22.99
C GLU A 352 -8.47 4.64 22.86
N ALA A 353 -7.89 5.45 23.74
CA ALA A 353 -8.05 6.91 23.71
C ALA A 353 -7.52 7.56 22.41
N VAL A 354 -6.52 6.94 21.76
CA VAL A 354 -6.01 7.36 20.46
C VAL A 354 -6.90 6.79 19.35
N ARG A 355 -7.26 5.49 19.43
CA ARG A 355 -8.15 4.84 18.46
C ARG A 355 -9.48 5.57 18.29
N ALA A 356 -10.04 6.10 19.37
CA ALA A 356 -11.29 6.87 19.36
C ALA A 356 -11.22 8.16 18.51
N LYS A 357 -10.02 8.65 18.19
CA LYS A 357 -9.79 9.83 17.33
C LYS A 357 -9.37 9.47 15.91
N LEU A 358 -9.26 8.20 15.59
CA LEU A 358 -8.95 7.75 14.24
C LEU A 358 -10.19 7.84 13.36
N VAL A 359 -10.02 8.28 12.13
CA VAL A 359 -11.11 8.47 11.17
C VAL A 359 -10.86 7.62 9.94
N ASP A 360 -11.86 6.80 9.59
CA ASP A 360 -11.85 6.04 8.35
C ASP A 360 -12.20 6.97 7.16
N PRO A 361 -11.49 6.87 6.05
CA PRO A 361 -11.85 7.57 4.82
C PRO A 361 -13.25 7.19 4.33
N ARG A 362 -13.90 8.12 3.63
CA ARG A 362 -15.18 7.88 2.96
C ARG A 362 -15.05 8.19 1.47
N SER A 363 -15.79 7.45 0.65
CA SER A 363 -15.93 7.82 -0.76
C SER A 363 -16.65 9.15 -0.88
N LEU A 364 -16.06 10.06 -1.62
CA LEU A 364 -16.65 11.33 -1.98
C LEU A 364 -17.43 11.21 -3.30
N PRO A 365 -18.40 12.09 -3.57
CA PRO A 365 -18.96 12.25 -4.90
C PRO A 365 -17.85 12.48 -5.94
N GLU A 366 -18.02 11.95 -7.15
CA GLU A 366 -16.95 12.00 -8.16
C GLU A 366 -16.52 13.43 -8.54
N ASP A 367 -17.44 14.36 -8.55
CA ASP A 367 -17.15 15.76 -8.84
C ASP A 367 -16.31 16.41 -7.73
N VAL A 368 -16.58 16.07 -6.48
CA VAL A 368 -15.79 16.50 -5.31
C VAL A 368 -14.40 15.86 -5.36
N GLN A 369 -14.31 14.55 -5.64
CA GLN A 369 -13.02 13.87 -5.76
C GLN A 369 -12.16 14.51 -6.86
N ARG A 370 -12.75 14.79 -8.03
CA ARG A 370 -12.04 15.51 -9.10
C ARG A 370 -11.57 16.90 -8.68
N GLN A 371 -12.34 17.61 -7.85
CA GLN A 371 -11.94 18.93 -7.34
C GLN A 371 -10.76 18.80 -6.35
N ARG A 372 -10.77 17.81 -5.44
CA ARG A 372 -9.66 17.52 -4.54
C ARG A 372 -8.37 17.19 -5.30
N VAL A 373 -8.44 16.27 -6.27
CA VAL A 373 -7.27 15.88 -7.10
C VAL A 373 -6.68 17.09 -7.84
N ARG A 374 -7.53 17.97 -8.41
CA ARG A 374 -7.06 19.22 -9.06
C ARG A 374 -6.41 20.16 -8.06
N ALA A 375 -7.02 20.33 -6.89
CA ALA A 375 -6.47 21.17 -5.83
C ALA A 375 -5.13 20.60 -5.32
N TRP A 376 -5.02 19.28 -5.16
CA TRP A 376 -3.78 18.62 -4.77
C TRP A 376 -2.66 18.83 -5.80
N THR A 377 -2.96 18.66 -7.07
CA THR A 377 -2.02 18.95 -8.16
C THR A 377 -1.53 20.41 -8.12
N SER A 378 -2.44 21.37 -7.91
CA SER A 378 -2.12 22.80 -7.76
C SER A 378 -1.22 23.05 -6.51
N ILE A 379 -1.55 22.45 -5.36
CA ILE A 379 -0.75 22.54 -4.13
C ILE A 379 0.70 22.06 -4.38
N LYS A 380 0.86 20.89 -5.01
CA LYS A 380 2.19 20.32 -5.27
C LYS A 380 3.03 21.19 -6.22
N SER A 381 2.40 21.73 -7.24
CA SER A 381 3.07 22.60 -8.21
C SER A 381 3.37 24.01 -7.68
N GLY A 382 2.77 24.40 -6.55
CA GLY A 382 2.98 25.72 -5.96
C GLY A 382 2.21 26.84 -6.65
N HIS A 383 1.08 26.50 -7.30
CA HIS A 383 0.21 27.46 -8.05
C HIS A 383 -1.15 27.59 -7.38
#